data_23c6f75c64f8e0615a8972c5239c89d3
#
_entry.id   23c6f75c64f8e0615a8972c5239c89d3
#
_cell.length_a   1.000
_cell.length_b   1.000
_cell.length_c   1.000
_cell.angle_alpha   90.00
_cell.angle_beta   90.00
_cell.angle_gamma   90.00
#
_symmetry.space_group_name_H-M   'P 1'
#
loop_
_entity.id
_entity.type
_entity.pdbx_description
1 polymer ?
#
loop_
_entity_poly.entity_id
_entity_poly.type
_entity_poly.pdbx_seq_one_letter_code
_entity_poly.pdbx_strand_id
1 'polypeptide(L)'
;FGKTLNMSMLKCFFEIGTDQSLFEGLYISKNKALCDAYMGKYPVISISLKGVNADSYENARSLLKRIVMEEAKMHRIIMSGNRLDDIDKAEYMSLVTGDMGEDTLVYSMKTLTALLEKYYEKKVIVLIDEYDVPLAKANENGYYDQMVLLVRNLFENVLKTNSSLKFAVLTGCLRVAKESIFTGLNNFKTNSILDEEYDETFGFVDDEVKEMLHYYGQDTHYETV
;
A
#
# COMPACT_ATOMS: atom_id res chain seq x y z
N PHE A 1 -16.33 -1.47 1.48
CA PHE A 1 -16.34 -0.29 2.34
C PHE A 1 -15.16 -0.35 3.32
N GLY A 2 -14.50 0.79 3.64
CA GLY A 2 -13.44 0.88 4.67
C GLY A 2 -12.01 0.49 4.24
N LYS A 3 -11.76 -0.09 3.06
CA LYS A 3 -10.40 -0.55 2.64
C LYS A 3 -9.34 0.54 2.76
N THR A 4 -9.55 1.69 2.16
CA THR A 4 -8.60 2.82 2.20
C THR A 4 -8.39 3.35 3.62
N LEU A 5 -9.44 3.37 4.45
CA LEU A 5 -9.33 3.74 5.86
C LEU A 5 -8.42 2.75 6.61
N ASN A 6 -8.65 1.45 6.45
CA ASN A 6 -7.81 0.42 7.06
C ASN A 6 -6.34 0.51 6.59
N MET A 7 -6.10 0.80 5.29
CA MET A 7 -4.74 1.04 4.79
C MET A 7 -4.08 2.23 5.48
N SER A 8 -4.82 3.33 5.68
CA SER A 8 -4.34 4.51 6.40
C SER A 8 -4.06 4.20 7.87
N MET A 9 -4.92 3.42 8.53
CA MET A 9 -4.71 2.97 9.91
C MET A 9 -3.46 2.08 10.03
N LEU A 10 -3.25 1.13 9.11
CA LEU A 10 -2.03 0.31 9.06
C LEU A 10 -0.78 1.16 8.88
N LYS A 11 -0.82 2.14 7.96
CA LYS A 11 0.28 3.09 7.79
C LYS A 11 0.60 3.79 9.12
N CYS A 12 -0.38 4.45 9.73
CA CYS A 12 -0.19 5.16 10.99
C CYS A 12 0.27 4.25 12.12
N PHE A 13 -0.18 2.99 12.16
CA PHE A 13 0.22 2.06 13.21
C PHE A 13 1.70 1.66 13.10
N PHE A 14 2.19 1.38 11.90
CA PHE A 14 3.55 0.86 11.72
C PHE A 14 4.61 1.94 11.55
N GLU A 15 4.25 3.11 10.99
CA GLU A 15 5.19 4.11 10.49
C GLU A 15 5.97 4.78 11.63
N ILE A 16 7.31 4.82 11.48
CA ILE A 16 8.21 5.52 12.39
C ILE A 16 7.87 7.02 12.40
N GLY A 17 7.69 7.57 13.60
CA GLY A 17 7.41 8.99 13.78
C GLY A 17 5.93 9.36 13.82
N THR A 18 5.02 8.39 13.64
CA THR A 18 3.58 8.63 13.81
C THR A 18 3.23 8.81 15.28
N ASP A 19 2.25 9.67 15.55
CA ASP A 19 1.69 9.88 16.88
C ASP A 19 0.93 8.62 17.34
N GLN A 20 1.47 7.94 18.34
CA GLN A 20 0.90 6.70 18.88
C GLN A 20 -0.40 6.94 19.65
N SER A 21 -0.66 8.18 20.12
CA SER A 21 -1.89 8.51 20.82
C SER A 21 -3.16 8.35 19.96
N LEU A 22 -3.00 8.34 18.62
CA LEU A 22 -4.09 8.03 17.68
C LEU A 22 -4.77 6.68 17.93
N PHE A 23 -4.08 5.76 18.59
CA PHE A 23 -4.58 4.41 18.87
C PHE A 23 -5.09 4.23 20.31
N GLU A 24 -5.04 5.29 21.15
CA GLU A 24 -5.57 5.25 22.50
C GLU A 24 -7.09 5.01 22.49
N GLY A 25 -7.54 4.08 23.32
CA GLY A 25 -8.95 3.69 23.38
C GLY A 25 -9.42 2.72 22.31
N LEU A 26 -8.66 2.53 21.22
CA LEU A 26 -8.99 1.55 20.19
C LEU A 26 -8.69 0.12 20.67
N TYR A 27 -9.34 -0.87 20.05
CA TYR A 27 -9.20 -2.28 20.42
C TYR A 27 -7.74 -2.75 20.42
N ILE A 28 -6.93 -2.31 19.43
CA ILE A 28 -5.52 -2.68 19.31
C ILE A 28 -4.69 -2.21 20.51
N SER A 29 -5.05 -1.09 21.17
CA SER A 29 -4.32 -0.59 22.34
C SER A 29 -4.38 -1.51 23.55
N LYS A 30 -5.36 -2.44 23.58
CA LYS A 30 -5.47 -3.48 24.60
C LYS A 30 -4.41 -4.57 24.44
N ASN A 31 -3.86 -4.75 23.22
CA ASN A 31 -2.80 -5.72 22.95
C ASN A 31 -1.43 -5.06 23.03
N LYS A 32 -0.95 -4.87 24.27
CA LYS A 32 0.34 -4.21 24.53
C LYS A 32 1.51 -4.91 23.83
N ALA A 33 1.51 -6.24 23.76
CA ALA A 33 2.60 -6.99 23.12
C ALA A 33 2.71 -6.67 21.61
N LEU A 34 1.60 -6.55 20.91
CA LEU A 34 1.60 -6.12 19.49
C LEU A 34 2.01 -4.65 19.36
N CYS A 35 1.48 -3.75 20.21
CA CYS A 35 1.86 -2.35 20.19
C CYS A 35 3.37 -2.18 20.44
N ASP A 36 3.92 -2.83 21.46
CA ASP A 36 5.34 -2.76 21.79
C ASP A 36 6.24 -3.34 20.68
N ALA A 37 5.77 -4.37 19.96
CA ALA A 37 6.54 -5.00 18.90
C ALA A 37 6.50 -4.25 17.56
N TYR A 38 5.39 -3.57 17.24
CA TYR A 38 5.13 -3.11 15.88
C TYR A 38 4.79 -1.62 15.76
N MET A 39 4.13 -1.00 16.75
CA MET A 39 3.64 0.37 16.64
C MET A 39 4.79 1.37 16.52
N GLY A 40 4.81 2.13 15.42
CA GLY A 40 5.83 3.14 15.17
C GLY A 40 7.25 2.59 14.95
N LYS A 41 7.40 1.32 14.51
CA LYS A 41 8.70 0.63 14.46
C LYS A 41 9.27 0.42 13.06
N TYR A 42 8.53 0.69 12.01
CA TYR A 42 8.91 0.35 10.64
C TYR A 42 8.83 1.54 9.69
N PRO A 43 9.75 1.66 8.71
CA PRO A 43 9.48 2.51 7.57
C PRO A 43 8.35 1.89 6.74
N VAL A 44 7.44 2.73 6.25
CA VAL A 44 6.26 2.31 5.49
C VAL A 44 6.24 3.02 4.14
N ILE A 45 6.18 2.27 3.05
CA ILE A 45 5.85 2.78 1.71
C ILE A 45 4.34 2.57 1.51
N SER A 46 3.61 3.64 1.18
CA SER A 46 2.15 3.57 1.03
C SER A 46 1.71 4.32 -0.21
N ILE A 47 1.31 3.58 -1.24
CA ILE A 47 0.82 4.13 -2.50
C ILE A 47 -0.63 3.74 -2.77
N SER A 48 -1.37 4.64 -3.43
CA SER A 48 -2.68 4.33 -4.01
C SER A 48 -2.61 4.46 -5.52
N LEU A 49 -3.01 3.40 -6.22
CA LEU A 49 -3.07 3.38 -7.68
C LEU A 49 -4.39 3.94 -8.24
N LYS A 50 -5.28 4.44 -7.38
CA LYS A 50 -6.54 5.09 -7.78
C LYS A 50 -6.36 6.18 -8.84
N GLY A 51 -5.27 6.93 -8.74
CA GLY A 51 -4.94 8.02 -9.66
C GLY A 51 -4.45 7.57 -11.04
N VAL A 52 -4.17 6.30 -11.26
CA VAL A 52 -3.71 5.78 -12.56
C VAL A 52 -4.93 5.48 -13.45
N ASN A 53 -5.62 6.55 -13.84
CA ASN A 53 -6.78 6.52 -14.70
C ASN A 53 -6.47 7.34 -15.97
N ALA A 54 -6.11 6.67 -17.05
CA ALA A 54 -5.66 7.29 -18.29
C ALA A 54 -6.24 6.59 -19.51
N ASP A 55 -6.24 7.32 -20.61
CA ASP A 55 -6.74 6.92 -21.93
C ASP A 55 -5.70 6.18 -22.77
N SER A 56 -4.43 6.23 -22.37
CA SER A 56 -3.31 5.59 -23.08
C SER A 56 -2.27 5.03 -22.09
N TYR A 57 -1.48 4.07 -22.58
CA TYR A 57 -0.39 3.47 -21.81
C TYR A 57 0.65 4.50 -21.35
N GLU A 58 1.05 5.41 -22.24
CA GLU A 58 2.02 6.46 -21.95
C GLU A 58 1.56 7.37 -20.82
N ASN A 59 0.28 7.78 -20.85
CA ASN A 59 -0.31 8.60 -19.81
C ASN A 59 -0.42 7.83 -18.49
N ALA A 60 -0.87 6.56 -18.52
CA ALA A 60 -0.94 5.70 -17.35
C ALA A 60 0.44 5.48 -16.70
N ARG A 61 1.47 5.19 -17.52
CA ARG A 61 2.84 5.08 -17.07
C ARG A 61 3.36 6.36 -16.43
N SER A 62 3.04 7.51 -17.02
CA SER A 62 3.43 8.82 -16.48
C SER A 62 2.80 9.08 -15.10
N LEU A 63 1.51 8.74 -14.94
CA LEU A 63 0.82 8.85 -13.64
C LEU A 63 1.44 7.91 -12.60
N LEU A 64 1.77 6.67 -12.97
CA LEU A 64 2.42 5.72 -12.08
C LEU A 64 3.80 6.21 -11.62
N LYS A 65 4.61 6.75 -12.54
CA LYS A 65 5.89 7.39 -12.20
C LYS A 65 5.70 8.50 -11.18
N ARG A 66 4.70 9.36 -11.38
CA ARG A 66 4.40 10.46 -10.47
C ARG A 66 4.05 9.96 -9.08
N ILE A 67 3.21 8.92 -8.95
CA ILE A 67 2.86 8.31 -7.66
C ILE A 67 4.11 7.82 -6.94
N VAL A 68 4.97 7.06 -7.62
CA VAL A 68 6.22 6.55 -7.04
C VAL A 68 7.16 7.69 -6.64
N MET A 69 7.29 8.70 -7.48
CA MET A 69 8.11 9.88 -7.19
C MET A 69 7.60 10.64 -5.96
N GLU A 70 6.29 10.85 -5.85
CA GLU A 70 5.69 11.54 -4.70
C GLU A 70 5.90 10.74 -3.41
N GLU A 71 5.73 9.43 -3.44
CA GLU A 71 6.03 8.56 -2.29
C GLU A 71 7.52 8.62 -1.92
N ALA A 72 8.42 8.51 -2.89
CA ALA A 72 9.85 8.63 -2.61
C ALA A 72 10.19 9.97 -1.95
N LYS A 73 9.59 11.08 -2.38
CA LYS A 73 9.79 12.42 -1.78
C LYS A 73 9.33 12.51 -0.32
N MET A 74 8.35 11.74 0.11
CA MET A 74 7.94 11.69 1.52
C MET A 74 9.07 11.16 2.41
N HIS A 75 9.95 10.32 1.86
CA HIS A 75 11.09 9.74 2.55
C HIS A 75 12.39 10.54 2.43
N ARG A 76 12.33 11.81 2.02
CA ARG A 76 13.52 12.66 1.81
C ARG A 76 14.48 12.75 3.00
N ILE A 77 14.03 12.41 4.19
CA ILE A 77 14.84 12.38 5.41
C ILE A 77 16.06 11.47 5.27
N ILE A 78 15.98 10.42 4.45
CA ILE A 78 17.09 9.48 4.22
C ILE A 78 18.32 10.13 3.56
N MET A 79 18.13 11.29 2.92
CA MET A 79 19.23 12.09 2.37
C MET A 79 20.05 12.81 3.45
N SER A 80 19.52 12.87 4.69
CA SER A 80 20.18 13.51 5.82
C SER A 80 21.13 12.55 6.52
N GLY A 81 22.29 13.04 6.90
CA GLY A 81 23.28 12.24 7.61
C GLY A 81 24.17 11.37 6.71
N ASN A 82 24.85 10.39 7.33
CA ASN A 82 25.92 9.60 6.72
C ASN A 82 25.58 8.10 6.56
N ARG A 83 24.30 7.72 6.71
CA ARG A 83 23.89 6.31 6.61
C ARG A 83 23.84 5.80 5.17
N LEU A 84 23.58 6.70 4.23
CA LEU A 84 23.62 6.44 2.80
C LEU A 84 24.90 7.00 2.21
N ASP A 85 25.57 6.20 1.38
CA ASP A 85 26.72 6.65 0.60
C ASP A 85 26.29 7.44 -0.66
N ASP A 86 27.25 7.90 -1.44
CA ASP A 86 26.96 8.74 -2.61
C ASP A 86 26.26 7.95 -3.73
N ILE A 87 26.45 6.63 -3.82
CA ILE A 87 25.76 5.77 -4.77
C ILE A 87 24.29 5.64 -4.38
N ASP A 88 24.00 5.36 -3.11
CA ASP A 88 22.64 5.29 -2.58
C ASP A 88 21.88 6.60 -2.81
N LYS A 89 22.55 7.73 -2.56
CA LYS A 89 21.97 9.06 -2.78
C LYS A 89 21.67 9.31 -4.25
N ALA A 90 22.54 8.87 -5.16
CA ALA A 90 22.30 8.97 -6.59
C ALA A 90 21.11 8.08 -7.02
N GLU A 91 21.00 6.86 -6.50
CA GLU A 91 19.84 5.99 -6.71
C GLU A 91 18.55 6.64 -6.21
N TYR A 92 18.55 7.19 -5.00
CA TYR A 92 17.38 7.92 -4.48
C TYR A 92 17.03 9.10 -5.39
N MET A 93 18.00 9.87 -5.84
CA MET A 93 17.75 11.01 -6.74
C MET A 93 17.11 10.57 -8.06
N SER A 94 17.44 9.40 -8.59
CA SER A 94 16.78 8.85 -9.78
C SER A 94 15.30 8.61 -9.60
N LEU A 95 14.85 8.35 -8.37
CA LEU A 95 13.43 8.15 -8.03
C LEU A 95 12.65 9.48 -7.90
N VAL A 96 13.31 10.58 -7.53
CA VAL A 96 12.64 11.84 -7.19
C VAL A 96 12.74 12.92 -8.26
N THR A 97 13.63 12.77 -9.26
CA THR A 97 13.84 13.78 -10.32
C THR A 97 12.83 13.72 -11.47
N GLY A 98 11.98 12.67 -11.51
CA GLY A 98 10.91 12.57 -12.51
C GLY A 98 11.35 12.07 -13.90
N ASP A 99 12.64 11.98 -14.17
CA ASP A 99 13.21 11.42 -15.43
C ASP A 99 13.43 9.91 -15.29
N MET A 100 12.41 9.21 -14.85
CA MET A 100 12.42 7.79 -14.58
C MET A 100 12.17 7.00 -15.87
N GLY A 101 13.18 6.27 -16.36
CA GLY A 101 13.00 5.29 -17.43
C GLY A 101 12.03 4.17 -17.02
N GLU A 102 11.64 3.30 -17.93
CA GLU A 102 10.76 2.17 -17.59
C GLU A 102 11.49 1.19 -16.67
N ASP A 103 12.75 0.90 -16.93
CA ASP A 103 13.56 0.03 -16.06
C ASP A 103 13.67 0.60 -14.64
N THR A 104 13.92 1.90 -14.50
CA THR A 104 13.93 2.56 -13.18
C THR A 104 12.59 2.47 -12.51
N LEU A 105 11.48 2.61 -13.23
CA LEU A 105 10.13 2.51 -12.68
C LEU A 105 9.83 1.12 -12.13
N VAL A 106 10.13 0.05 -12.88
CA VAL A 106 9.84 -1.33 -12.43
C VAL A 106 10.68 -1.76 -11.22
N TYR A 107 11.86 -1.17 -11.02
CA TYR A 107 12.71 -1.40 -9.85
C TYR A 107 12.50 -0.38 -8.71
N SER A 108 11.80 0.70 -8.96
CA SER A 108 11.71 1.87 -8.07
C SER A 108 11.35 1.54 -6.63
N MET A 109 10.29 0.74 -6.43
CA MET A 109 9.83 0.39 -5.09
C MET A 109 10.81 -0.56 -4.38
N LYS A 110 11.47 -1.47 -5.10
CA LYS A 110 12.52 -2.32 -4.56
C LYS A 110 13.73 -1.48 -4.13
N THR A 111 14.17 -0.56 -4.98
CA THR A 111 15.25 0.39 -4.65
C THR A 111 14.90 1.22 -3.43
N LEU A 112 13.69 1.78 -3.37
CA LEU A 112 13.26 2.57 -2.22
C LEU A 112 13.23 1.74 -0.93
N THR A 113 12.75 0.46 -0.96
CA THR A 113 12.80 -0.41 0.21
C THR A 113 14.22 -0.67 0.69
N ALA A 114 15.18 -0.89 -0.22
CA ALA A 114 16.57 -1.12 0.13
C ALA A 114 17.21 0.11 0.80
N LEU A 115 16.97 1.29 0.25
CA LEU A 115 17.47 2.55 0.81
C LEU A 115 16.88 2.85 2.19
N LEU A 116 15.58 2.59 2.38
CA LEU A 116 14.92 2.75 3.67
C LEU A 116 15.42 1.75 4.71
N GLU A 117 15.61 0.47 4.33
CA GLU A 117 16.21 -0.53 5.24
C GLU A 117 17.62 -0.11 5.67
N LYS A 118 18.45 0.34 4.71
CA LYS A 118 19.83 0.81 5.00
C LYS A 118 19.82 2.00 5.97
N TYR A 119 18.87 2.92 5.78
CA TYR A 119 18.77 4.12 6.62
C TYR A 119 18.22 3.83 8.02
N TYR A 120 17.13 3.07 8.12
CA TYR A 120 16.45 2.81 9.40
C TYR A 120 16.94 1.55 10.13
N GLU A 121 17.75 0.71 9.49
CA GLU A 121 18.15 -0.61 9.98
C GLU A 121 16.93 -1.50 10.31
N LYS A 122 15.86 -1.30 9.57
CA LYS A 122 14.57 -1.98 9.71
C LYS A 122 14.01 -2.34 8.35
N LYS A 123 13.47 -3.55 8.23
CA LYS A 123 12.72 -3.95 7.05
C LYS A 123 11.51 -3.05 6.82
N VAL A 124 11.09 -2.93 5.58
CA VAL A 124 10.06 -1.99 5.13
C VAL A 124 8.72 -2.70 4.99
N ILE A 125 7.65 -2.04 5.39
CA ILE A 125 6.28 -2.48 5.10
C ILE A 125 5.80 -1.74 3.85
N VAL A 126 5.14 -2.48 2.93
CA VAL A 126 4.61 -1.91 1.67
C VAL A 126 3.10 -2.06 1.65
N LEU A 127 2.41 -0.93 1.47
CA LEU A 127 0.95 -0.85 1.39
C LEU A 127 0.57 -0.32 0.00
N ILE A 128 -0.25 -1.09 -0.74
CA ILE A 128 -0.70 -0.73 -2.09
C ILE A 128 -2.22 -0.77 -2.13
N ASP A 129 -2.85 0.41 -2.26
CA ASP A 129 -4.30 0.50 -2.35
C ASP A 129 -4.76 0.62 -3.81
N GLU A 130 -5.92 0.02 -4.11
CA GLU A 130 -6.58 0.05 -5.42
C GLU A 130 -5.68 -0.41 -6.59
N TYR A 131 -4.96 -1.53 -6.39
CA TYR A 131 -4.01 -2.07 -7.38
C TYR A 131 -4.65 -2.45 -8.73
N ASP A 132 -5.94 -2.67 -8.75
CA ASP A 132 -6.73 -3.10 -9.90
C ASP A 132 -7.19 -1.95 -10.81
N VAL A 133 -7.21 -0.71 -10.33
CA VAL A 133 -7.69 0.46 -11.10
C VAL A 133 -6.91 0.66 -12.40
N PRO A 134 -5.56 0.62 -12.44
CA PRO A 134 -4.80 0.76 -13.68
C PRO A 134 -5.17 -0.27 -14.73
N LEU A 135 -5.49 -1.49 -14.29
CA LEU A 135 -5.79 -2.62 -15.16
C LEU A 135 -7.20 -2.56 -15.72
N ALA A 136 -8.16 -2.17 -14.86
CA ALA A 136 -9.53 -1.93 -15.31
C ALA A 136 -9.56 -0.84 -16.39
N LYS A 137 -8.85 0.27 -16.18
CA LYS A 137 -8.76 1.37 -17.15
C LYS A 137 -8.02 0.99 -18.42
N ALA A 138 -6.97 0.20 -18.30
CA ALA A 138 -6.24 -0.31 -19.45
C ALA A 138 -7.11 -1.25 -20.31
N ASN A 139 -7.97 -2.06 -19.68
CA ASN A 139 -8.91 -2.92 -20.38
C ASN A 139 -9.98 -2.10 -21.12
N GLU A 140 -10.53 -1.06 -20.48
CA GLU A 140 -11.50 -0.16 -21.11
C GLU A 140 -10.93 0.57 -22.33
N ASN A 141 -9.62 0.90 -22.33
CA ASN A 141 -8.97 1.74 -23.33
C ASN A 141 -8.01 0.96 -24.27
N GLY A 142 -7.97 -0.37 -24.20
CA GLY A 142 -7.31 -1.23 -25.18
C GLY A 142 -5.77 -1.34 -25.03
N TYR A 143 -5.18 -1.00 -23.86
CA TYR A 143 -3.74 -1.17 -23.59
C TYR A 143 -3.46 -2.14 -22.42
N TYR A 144 -4.39 -3.08 -22.17
CA TYR A 144 -4.36 -4.00 -21.02
C TYR A 144 -3.05 -4.78 -20.89
N ASP A 145 -2.58 -5.41 -21.98
CA ASP A 145 -1.39 -6.28 -21.94
C ASP A 145 -0.11 -5.52 -21.52
N GLN A 146 0.04 -4.29 -22.02
CA GLN A 146 1.17 -3.42 -21.67
C GLN A 146 1.11 -3.04 -20.18
N MET A 147 -0.08 -2.72 -19.68
CA MET A 147 -0.26 -2.32 -18.28
C MET A 147 -0.09 -3.50 -17.32
N VAL A 148 -0.58 -4.69 -17.69
CA VAL A 148 -0.36 -5.93 -16.93
C VAL A 148 1.12 -6.23 -16.80
N LEU A 149 1.89 -6.12 -17.89
CA LEU A 149 3.32 -6.37 -17.87
C LEU A 149 4.05 -5.39 -16.94
N LEU A 150 3.73 -4.10 -17.05
CA LEU A 150 4.33 -3.05 -16.21
C LEU A 150 4.04 -3.28 -14.72
N VAL A 151 2.78 -3.46 -14.36
CA VAL A 151 2.35 -3.65 -12.97
C VAL A 151 2.89 -4.95 -12.39
N ARG A 152 2.90 -6.04 -13.19
CA ARG A 152 3.49 -7.33 -12.80
C ARG A 152 4.98 -7.17 -12.48
N ASN A 153 5.75 -6.56 -13.35
CA ASN A 153 7.19 -6.36 -13.15
C ASN A 153 7.47 -5.50 -11.89
N LEU A 154 6.71 -4.44 -11.68
CA LEU A 154 6.81 -3.61 -10.50
C LEU A 154 6.54 -4.42 -9.21
N PHE A 155 5.46 -5.21 -9.20
CA PHE A 155 5.07 -6.00 -8.03
C PHE A 155 6.01 -7.19 -7.79
N GLU A 156 6.44 -7.91 -8.84
CA GLU A 156 7.40 -9.00 -8.68
C GLU A 156 8.71 -8.49 -8.07
N ASN A 157 9.22 -7.35 -8.50
CA ASN A 157 10.44 -6.78 -7.94
C ASN A 157 10.31 -6.44 -6.46
N VAL A 158 9.21 -5.84 -6.04
CA VAL A 158 9.03 -5.41 -4.64
C VAL A 158 8.56 -6.54 -3.72
N LEU A 159 7.78 -7.52 -4.23
CA LEU A 159 7.12 -8.53 -3.39
C LEU A 159 7.84 -9.88 -3.37
N LYS A 160 8.53 -10.29 -4.45
CA LYS A 160 9.02 -11.65 -4.60
C LYS A 160 10.44 -11.87 -4.05
N THR A 161 11.39 -11.12 -4.52
CA THR A 161 12.82 -11.32 -4.20
C THR A 161 13.41 -10.07 -3.54
N ASN A 162 12.70 -9.57 -2.55
CA ASN A 162 13.07 -8.34 -1.85
C ASN A 162 13.40 -8.66 -0.39
N SER A 163 14.69 -8.74 -0.08
CA SER A 163 15.16 -9.01 1.29
C SER A 163 14.83 -7.87 2.26
N SER A 164 14.61 -6.66 1.75
CA SER A 164 14.26 -5.48 2.54
C SER A 164 12.79 -5.43 2.95
N LEU A 165 11.94 -6.28 2.35
CA LEU A 165 10.51 -6.32 2.64
C LEU A 165 10.24 -7.06 3.97
N LYS A 166 9.45 -6.44 4.85
CA LYS A 166 8.89 -7.10 6.04
C LYS A 166 7.65 -7.91 5.67
N PHE A 167 6.66 -7.24 5.11
CA PHE A 167 5.46 -7.78 4.48
C PHE A 167 4.80 -6.68 3.61
N ALA A 168 3.82 -7.09 2.81
CA ALA A 168 3.01 -6.16 2.04
C ALA A 168 1.52 -6.45 2.21
N VAL A 169 0.70 -5.39 2.10
CA VAL A 169 -0.76 -5.48 2.01
C VAL A 169 -1.21 -4.80 0.74
N LEU A 170 -2.01 -5.50 -0.06
CA LEU A 170 -2.59 -4.99 -1.29
C LEU A 170 -4.10 -5.03 -1.20
N THR A 171 -4.78 -3.95 -1.62
CA THR A 171 -6.24 -3.91 -1.70
C THR A 171 -6.73 -3.55 -3.09
N GLY A 172 -7.87 -4.10 -3.47
CA GLY A 172 -8.55 -3.82 -4.74
C GLY A 172 -10.04 -4.15 -4.65
N CYS A 173 -10.80 -3.73 -5.65
CA CYS A 173 -12.23 -4.00 -5.77
C CYS A 173 -12.52 -5.17 -6.69
N LEU A 174 -11.70 -5.35 -7.73
CA LEU A 174 -11.87 -6.41 -8.71
C LEU A 174 -10.93 -7.57 -8.38
N ARG A 175 -11.47 -8.78 -8.48
CA ARG A 175 -10.65 -9.97 -8.52
C ARG A 175 -10.00 -10.04 -9.91
N VAL A 176 -8.96 -9.24 -10.13
CA VAL A 176 -8.14 -9.38 -11.32
C VAL A 176 -7.62 -10.81 -11.32
N ALA A 177 -7.77 -11.51 -12.44
CA ALA A 177 -7.41 -12.92 -12.53
C ALA A 177 -6.00 -13.11 -11.96
N LYS A 178 -5.88 -13.96 -10.92
CA LYS A 178 -4.60 -14.26 -10.25
C LYS A 178 -3.48 -14.55 -11.25
N GLU A 179 -3.88 -15.07 -12.40
CA GLU A 179 -3.02 -15.50 -13.50
C GLU A 179 -2.33 -14.34 -14.24
N SER A 180 -2.82 -13.09 -14.14
CA SER A 180 -2.22 -12.00 -14.91
C SER A 180 -1.13 -11.22 -14.17
N ILE A 181 -1.28 -10.96 -12.86
CA ILE A 181 -0.35 -10.11 -12.11
C ILE A 181 0.44 -10.88 -11.05
N PHE A 182 -0.19 -11.89 -10.43
CA PHE A 182 0.35 -12.58 -9.26
C PHE A 182 0.92 -13.96 -9.56
N THR A 183 1.05 -14.36 -10.84
CA THR A 183 1.50 -15.69 -11.29
C THR A 183 2.84 -16.12 -10.70
N GLY A 184 3.68 -15.18 -10.33
CA GLY A 184 5.01 -15.46 -9.76
C GLY A 184 5.10 -15.38 -8.23
N LEU A 185 4.01 -15.04 -7.52
CA LEU A 185 4.04 -14.82 -6.07
C LEU A 185 3.55 -16.05 -5.30
N ASN A 186 4.48 -16.87 -4.80
CA ASN A 186 4.17 -18.15 -4.15
C ASN A 186 3.63 -18.02 -2.72
N ASN A 187 3.86 -16.89 -2.03
CA ASN A 187 3.48 -16.67 -0.62
C ASN A 187 2.39 -15.61 -0.47
N PHE A 188 1.49 -15.54 -1.42
CA PHE A 188 0.43 -14.54 -1.45
C PHE A 188 -0.87 -15.14 -0.89
N LYS A 189 -1.34 -14.61 0.25
CA LYS A 189 -2.64 -14.94 0.81
C LYS A 189 -3.66 -13.94 0.26
N THR A 190 -4.73 -14.42 -0.32
CA THR A 190 -5.83 -13.58 -0.80
C THR A 190 -7.05 -13.80 0.09
N ASN A 191 -7.61 -12.73 0.59
CA ASN A 191 -8.89 -12.74 1.29
C ASN A 191 -9.90 -11.92 0.46
N SER A 192 -11.10 -12.41 0.33
CA SER A 192 -12.20 -11.76 -0.36
C SER A 192 -13.42 -11.65 0.56
N ILE A 193 -14.42 -10.89 0.16
CA ILE A 193 -15.69 -10.79 0.90
C ILE A 193 -16.46 -12.12 0.98
N LEU A 194 -16.01 -13.17 0.31
CA LEU A 194 -16.58 -14.51 0.34
C LEU A 194 -15.85 -15.45 1.31
N ASP A 195 -14.74 -14.98 1.90
CA ASP A 195 -13.94 -15.77 2.82
C ASP A 195 -14.40 -15.44 4.26
N GLU A 196 -14.60 -16.44 5.09
CA GLU A 196 -15.01 -16.28 6.50
C GLU A 196 -13.93 -15.57 7.34
N GLU A 197 -12.67 -15.64 6.90
CA GLU A 197 -11.59 -14.96 7.59
C GLU A 197 -11.66 -13.45 7.32
N TYR A 198 -11.80 -12.67 8.36
CA TYR A 198 -11.95 -11.19 8.34
C TYR A 198 -13.30 -10.68 7.79
N ASP A 199 -14.35 -11.49 7.72
CA ASP A 199 -15.69 -11.09 7.25
C ASP A 199 -16.29 -9.95 8.11
N GLU A 200 -16.00 -9.94 9.41
CA GLU A 200 -16.41 -8.86 10.35
C GLU A 200 -15.42 -7.68 10.39
N THR A 201 -14.35 -7.66 9.56
CA THR A 201 -13.29 -6.64 9.67
C THR A 201 -13.51 -5.45 8.75
N PHE A 202 -14.35 -5.61 7.74
CA PHE A 202 -14.65 -4.58 6.73
C PHE A 202 -16.14 -4.31 6.66
N GLY A 203 -16.54 -3.04 6.76
CA GLY A 203 -17.94 -2.63 6.84
C GLY A 203 -18.37 -2.45 8.29
N PHE A 204 -19.62 -2.72 8.57
CA PHE A 204 -20.21 -2.67 9.90
C PHE A 204 -20.95 -3.97 10.17
N VAL A 205 -20.78 -4.50 11.36
CA VAL A 205 -21.61 -5.64 11.84
C VAL A 205 -22.89 -5.12 12.51
N ASP A 206 -23.87 -5.99 12.63
CA ASP A 206 -25.21 -5.65 13.17
C ASP A 206 -25.14 -4.91 14.52
N ASP A 207 -24.27 -5.36 15.41
CA ASP A 207 -24.16 -4.74 16.75
C ASP A 207 -23.56 -3.33 16.68
N GLU A 208 -22.60 -3.09 15.77
CA GLU A 208 -22.05 -1.75 15.54
C GLU A 208 -23.12 -0.81 14.95
N VAL A 209 -23.94 -1.30 14.02
CA VAL A 209 -25.07 -0.52 13.47
C VAL A 209 -26.08 -0.17 14.56
N LYS A 210 -26.45 -1.11 15.42
CA LYS A 210 -27.35 -0.86 16.56
C LYS A 210 -26.77 0.17 17.51
N GLU A 211 -25.48 0.06 17.86
CA GLU A 211 -24.79 1.01 18.74
C GLU A 211 -24.77 2.43 18.14
N MET A 212 -24.47 2.55 16.84
CA MET A 212 -24.53 3.84 16.14
C MET A 212 -25.93 4.43 16.15
N LEU A 213 -26.96 3.64 15.83
CA LEU A 213 -28.34 4.11 15.84
C LEU A 213 -28.76 4.55 17.25
N HIS A 214 -28.39 3.80 18.27
CA HIS A 214 -28.64 4.17 19.67
C HIS A 214 -27.97 5.50 20.04
N TYR A 215 -26.70 5.68 19.66
CA TYR A 215 -25.96 6.93 19.90
C TYR A 215 -26.65 8.14 19.28
N TYR A 216 -27.25 7.99 18.08
CA TYR A 216 -27.97 9.07 17.40
C TYR A 216 -29.47 9.13 17.74
N GLY A 217 -29.98 8.30 18.66
CA GLY A 217 -31.42 8.24 19.04
C GLY A 217 -32.33 7.75 17.91
N GLN A 218 -31.82 6.86 17.05
CA GLN A 218 -32.48 6.34 15.86
C GLN A 218 -32.74 4.83 15.92
N ASP A 219 -32.89 4.26 17.12
CA ASP A 219 -33.05 2.82 17.37
C ASP A 219 -34.13 2.16 16.54
N THR A 220 -35.22 2.90 16.24
CA THR A 220 -36.36 2.39 15.48
C THR A 220 -36.10 2.21 13.98
N HIS A 221 -34.97 2.69 13.47
CA HIS A 221 -34.64 2.65 12.05
C HIS A 221 -33.73 1.48 11.65
N TYR A 222 -33.44 0.56 12.58
CA TYR A 222 -32.53 -0.57 12.30
C TYR A 222 -32.96 -1.41 11.08
N GLU A 223 -34.26 -1.71 10.96
CA GLU A 223 -34.82 -2.52 9.86
C GLU A 223 -34.76 -1.79 8.48
N THR A 224 -34.45 -0.50 8.47
CA THR A 224 -34.41 0.32 7.25
C THR A 224 -33.01 0.71 6.81
N VAL A 225 -31.99 0.36 7.59
CA VAL A 225 -30.56 0.59 7.31
C VAL A 225 -29.90 -0.67 6.81
#